data_bb7b7b7eb86c947ca8393b2b4672092e
#
_entry.id   bb7b7b7eb86c947ca8393b2b4672092e
#
_cell.length_a   1.000
_cell.length_b   1.000
_cell.length_c   1.000
_cell.angle_alpha   90.00
_cell.angle_beta   90.00
_cell.angle_gamma   90.00
#
_symmetry.space_group_name_H-M   'P 1'
#
loop_
_entity.id
_entity.type
_entity.pdbx_description
1 polymer ?
#
loop_
_entity_poly.entity_id
_entity_poly.type
_entity_poly.pdbx_seq_one_letter_code
_entity_poly.pdbx_strand_id
1 'polypeptide(L)'
;SAASDVYKRQLQISRLLDEESVQKPDIQKWKQLCLLGAYVKRRVNLALLCDKKAVVRVDELTHCIRESLTYLTQYGAVCALHQEGKGSVCSCHAQSAYDFFEDCLEAALPSLSALMVRVECGKRFSIRLMMEDAAGLPNVDKYMLLGELTIDDADGALCLTLSFDWGGERA
;
A
#
# COMPACT_ATOMS: atom_id res chain seq x y z
N SER A 1 -8.87 -11.56 7.49
CA SER A 1 -8.59 -12.09 6.14
C SER A 1 -8.71 -10.98 5.12
N ALA A 2 -8.05 -11.12 3.96
CA ALA A 2 -8.10 -10.13 2.88
C ALA A 2 -9.54 -9.76 2.46
N ALA A 3 -10.45 -10.74 2.39
CA ALA A 3 -11.86 -10.49 2.11
C ALA A 3 -12.53 -9.61 3.18
N SER A 4 -12.18 -9.81 4.46
CA SER A 4 -12.67 -8.98 5.55
C SER A 4 -12.16 -7.54 5.46
N ASP A 5 -10.91 -7.34 5.04
CA ASP A 5 -10.32 -6.01 4.92
C ASP A 5 -10.91 -5.23 3.74
N VAL A 6 -11.13 -5.90 2.61
CA VAL A 6 -11.84 -5.32 1.46
C VAL A 6 -13.26 -4.92 1.84
N TYR A 7 -13.99 -5.79 2.54
CA TYR A 7 -15.36 -5.50 2.99
C TYR A 7 -15.43 -4.29 3.93
N LYS A 8 -14.51 -4.20 4.91
CA LYS A 8 -14.43 -3.04 5.81
C LYS A 8 -14.22 -1.73 5.05
N ARG A 9 -13.32 -1.74 4.05
CA ARG A 9 -13.06 -0.55 3.22
C ARG A 9 -14.23 -0.19 2.31
N GLN A 10 -14.97 -1.18 1.79
CA GLN A 10 -16.20 -0.92 1.04
C GLN A 10 -17.26 -0.24 1.91
N LEU A 11 -17.42 -0.68 3.18
CA LEU A 11 -18.31 -0.01 4.13
C LEU A 11 -17.87 1.42 4.44
N GLN A 12 -16.56 1.66 4.55
CA GLN A 12 -16.00 2.99 4.76
C GLN A 12 -16.29 3.90 3.57
N ILE A 13 -16.13 3.42 2.33
CA ILE A 13 -16.50 4.16 1.11
C ILE A 13 -17.99 4.56 1.17
N SER A 14 -18.88 3.62 1.47
CA SER A 14 -20.33 3.89 1.55
C SER A 14 -20.65 4.98 2.58
N ARG A 15 -20.03 4.94 3.76
CA ARG A 15 -20.21 5.97 4.79
C ARG A 15 -19.75 7.35 4.34
N LEU A 16 -18.56 7.43 3.71
CA LEU A 16 -18.02 8.70 3.20
C LEU A 16 -18.90 9.30 2.10
N LEU A 17 -19.49 8.47 1.22
CA LEU A 17 -20.42 8.91 0.19
C LEU A 17 -21.74 9.42 0.80
N ASP A 18 -22.27 8.75 1.82
CA ASP A 18 -23.48 9.18 2.52
C ASP A 18 -23.27 10.53 3.24
N GLU A 19 -22.11 10.74 3.86
CA GLU A 19 -21.75 12.00 4.49
C GLU A 19 -21.60 13.15 3.49
N GLU A 20 -21.02 12.90 2.30
CA GLU A 20 -20.86 13.91 1.24
C GLU A 20 -22.20 14.37 0.63
N SER A 21 -23.23 13.54 0.62
CA SER A 21 -24.54 13.91 0.11
C SER A 21 -25.21 15.04 0.89
N VAL A 22 -24.69 15.38 2.09
CA VAL A 22 -25.29 16.34 3.04
C VAL A 22 -24.45 17.61 3.21
N GLN A 23 -23.16 17.66 2.78
CA GLN A 23 -22.23 18.77 3.03
C GLN A 23 -21.52 19.27 1.77
N LYS A 24 -20.89 20.46 1.87
CA LYS A 24 -20.00 21.02 0.83
C LYS A 24 -18.87 20.03 0.49
N PRO A 25 -18.41 19.96 -0.78
CA PRO A 25 -17.34 19.06 -1.20
C PRO A 25 -16.10 19.22 -0.32
N ASP A 26 -15.68 18.15 0.34
CA ASP A 26 -14.48 18.09 1.14
C ASP A 26 -13.40 17.34 0.34
N ILE A 27 -12.37 18.07 -0.07
CA ILE A 27 -11.25 17.53 -0.86
C ILE A 27 -10.56 16.36 -0.15
N GLN A 28 -10.44 16.39 1.18
CA GLN A 28 -9.83 15.29 1.94
C GLN A 28 -10.66 14.01 1.89
N LYS A 29 -11.98 14.13 1.94
CA LYS A 29 -12.88 12.97 1.77
C LYS A 29 -12.79 12.39 0.37
N TRP A 30 -12.75 13.22 -0.67
CA TRP A 30 -12.58 12.76 -2.04
C TRP A 30 -11.23 12.07 -2.26
N LYS A 31 -10.15 12.61 -1.71
CA LYS A 31 -8.83 11.99 -1.71
C LYS A 31 -8.89 10.59 -1.07
N GLN A 32 -9.50 10.49 0.10
CA GLN A 32 -9.66 9.21 0.79
C GLN A 32 -10.51 8.22 0.00
N LEU A 33 -11.63 8.68 -0.59
CA LEU A 33 -12.49 7.84 -1.46
C LEU A 33 -11.74 7.29 -2.67
N CYS A 34 -10.96 8.13 -3.36
CA CYS A 34 -10.17 7.69 -4.51
C CYS A 34 -9.14 6.63 -4.12
N LEU A 35 -8.44 6.82 -3.00
CA LEU A 35 -7.44 5.88 -2.50
C LEU A 35 -8.05 4.55 -2.07
N LEU A 36 -9.16 4.59 -1.33
CA LEU A 36 -9.90 3.39 -0.93
C LEU A 36 -10.45 2.63 -2.15
N GLY A 37 -10.98 3.35 -3.13
CA GLY A 37 -11.48 2.77 -4.38
C GLY A 37 -10.37 2.09 -5.17
N ALA A 38 -9.20 2.73 -5.28
CA ALA A 38 -8.02 2.16 -5.91
C ALA A 38 -7.57 0.89 -5.19
N TYR A 39 -7.48 0.92 -3.86
CA TYR A 39 -7.14 -0.26 -3.07
C TYR A 39 -8.10 -1.42 -3.32
N VAL A 40 -9.40 -1.20 -3.16
CA VAL A 40 -10.41 -2.28 -3.32
C VAL A 40 -10.30 -2.92 -4.69
N LYS A 41 -10.26 -2.12 -5.76
CA LYS A 41 -10.11 -2.58 -7.14
C LYS A 41 -8.83 -3.40 -7.34
N ARG A 42 -7.70 -2.87 -6.92
CA ARG A 42 -6.39 -3.52 -7.13
C ARG A 42 -6.21 -4.74 -6.24
N ARG A 43 -6.72 -4.69 -5.01
CA ARG A 43 -6.63 -5.81 -4.08
C ARG A 43 -7.41 -7.02 -4.56
N VAL A 44 -8.60 -6.79 -5.12
CA VAL A 44 -9.41 -7.85 -5.74
C VAL A 44 -8.69 -8.44 -6.95
N ASN A 45 -8.16 -7.59 -7.84
CA ASN A 45 -7.42 -8.07 -9.02
C ASN A 45 -6.17 -8.87 -8.62
N LEU A 46 -5.42 -8.40 -7.63
CA LEU A 46 -4.25 -9.12 -7.12
C LEU A 46 -4.64 -10.47 -6.49
N ALA A 47 -5.72 -10.51 -5.72
CA ALA A 47 -6.24 -11.76 -5.16
C ALA A 47 -6.62 -12.78 -6.25
N LEU A 48 -7.31 -12.34 -7.30
CA LEU A 48 -7.68 -13.21 -8.43
C LEU A 48 -6.46 -13.76 -9.20
N LEU A 49 -5.38 -12.99 -9.30
CA LEU A 49 -4.11 -13.47 -9.85
C LEU A 49 -3.46 -14.50 -8.94
N CYS A 50 -3.45 -14.21 -7.63
CA CYS A 50 -2.83 -15.05 -6.62
C CYS A 50 -3.55 -16.38 -6.41
N ASP A 51 -4.87 -16.43 -6.57
CA ASP A 51 -5.65 -17.67 -6.51
C ASP A 51 -5.26 -18.66 -7.60
N LYS A 52 -4.75 -18.13 -8.73
CA LYS A 52 -4.36 -18.96 -9.88
C LYS A 52 -2.87 -19.29 -9.93
N LYS A 53 -2.05 -18.59 -9.17
CA LYS A 53 -0.59 -18.69 -9.24
C LYS A 53 0.03 -18.60 -7.86
N ALA A 54 0.95 -19.52 -7.55
CA ALA A 54 1.72 -19.48 -6.32
C ALA A 54 2.71 -18.31 -6.26
N VAL A 55 3.14 -17.83 -7.43
CA VAL A 55 4.04 -16.69 -7.60
C VAL A 55 3.47 -15.71 -8.61
N VAL A 56 3.71 -14.43 -8.39
CA VAL A 56 3.32 -13.33 -9.29
C VAL A 56 4.53 -12.45 -9.57
N ARG A 57 4.52 -11.77 -10.72
CA ARG A 57 5.60 -10.84 -11.06
C ARG A 57 5.53 -9.64 -10.10
N VAL A 58 6.71 -9.16 -9.69
CA VAL A 58 6.81 -7.96 -8.85
C VAL A 58 6.19 -6.72 -9.54
N ASP A 59 6.18 -6.70 -10.86
CA ASP A 59 5.55 -5.63 -11.66
C ASP A 59 4.04 -5.49 -11.38
N GLU A 60 3.35 -6.58 -11.04
CA GLU A 60 1.92 -6.54 -10.68
C GLU A 60 1.69 -5.76 -9.38
N LEU A 61 2.57 -5.95 -8.39
CA LEU A 61 2.52 -5.20 -7.14
C LEU A 61 2.81 -3.72 -7.39
N THR A 62 3.88 -3.40 -8.11
CA THR A 62 4.24 -2.00 -8.39
C THR A 62 3.19 -1.29 -9.24
N HIS A 63 2.51 -2.01 -10.12
CA HIS A 63 1.36 -1.46 -10.85
C HIS A 63 0.20 -1.08 -9.93
N CYS A 64 -0.11 -1.92 -8.93
CA CYS A 64 -1.13 -1.60 -7.92
C CYS A 64 -0.78 -0.34 -7.13
N ILE A 65 0.46 -0.26 -6.64
CA ILE A 65 0.95 0.89 -5.86
C ILE A 65 0.90 2.18 -6.70
N ARG A 66 1.30 2.13 -7.95
CA ARG A 66 1.37 3.30 -8.85
C ARG A 66 0.03 4.01 -9.00
N GLU A 67 -1.08 3.30 -9.00
CA GLU A 67 -2.40 3.93 -9.09
C GLU A 67 -2.68 4.82 -7.87
N SER A 68 -2.41 4.33 -6.66
CA SER A 68 -2.57 5.13 -5.43
C SER A 68 -1.63 6.34 -5.40
N LEU A 69 -0.38 6.18 -5.86
CA LEU A 69 0.56 7.31 -5.95
C LEU A 69 0.09 8.37 -6.96
N THR A 70 -0.55 7.96 -8.05
CA THR A 70 -1.14 8.90 -9.02
C THR A 70 -2.20 9.77 -8.38
N TYR A 71 -3.11 9.20 -7.59
CA TYR A 71 -4.11 9.97 -6.85
C TYR A 71 -3.48 10.89 -5.81
N LEU A 72 -2.49 10.42 -5.04
CA LEU A 72 -1.77 11.25 -4.07
C LEU A 72 -1.13 12.48 -4.73
N THR A 73 -0.48 12.28 -5.89
CA THR A 73 0.14 13.36 -6.65
C THR A 73 -0.89 14.37 -7.14
N GLN A 74 -2.05 13.93 -7.60
CA GLN A 74 -3.15 14.82 -8.00
C GLN A 74 -3.66 15.68 -6.84
N TYR A 75 -3.56 15.19 -5.61
CA TYR A 75 -3.94 15.91 -4.40
C TYR A 75 -2.77 16.64 -3.71
N GLY A 76 -1.65 16.80 -4.41
CA GLY A 76 -0.55 17.68 -4.02
C GLY A 76 0.60 17.03 -3.26
N ALA A 77 0.57 15.71 -3.02
CA ALA A 77 1.71 15.03 -2.42
C ALA A 77 2.82 14.77 -3.45
N VAL A 78 4.06 14.83 -3.02
CA VAL A 78 5.21 14.44 -3.85
C VAL A 78 5.43 12.94 -3.73
N CYS A 79 5.28 12.21 -4.84
CA CYS A 79 5.37 10.76 -4.82
C CYS A 79 6.42 10.23 -5.79
N ALA A 80 7.13 9.18 -5.37
CA ALA A 80 8.06 8.42 -6.20
C ALA A 80 7.92 6.93 -5.95
N LEU A 81 8.06 6.12 -7.00
CA LEU A 81 8.11 4.66 -6.94
C LEU A 81 9.37 4.17 -7.65
N HIS A 82 10.20 3.47 -6.92
CA HIS A 82 11.39 2.82 -7.44
C HIS A 82 11.28 1.30 -7.28
N GLN A 83 11.50 0.57 -8.36
CA GLN A 83 11.61 -0.88 -8.35
C GLN A 83 13.04 -1.28 -8.66
N GLU A 84 13.64 -2.07 -7.79
CA GLU A 84 14.95 -2.65 -7.98
C GLU A 84 14.84 -4.17 -8.17
N GLY A 85 15.43 -4.65 -9.25
CA GLY A 85 15.32 -6.05 -9.65
C GLY A 85 14.03 -6.37 -10.40
N LYS A 86 14.03 -7.57 -10.97
CA LYS A 86 12.91 -8.16 -11.72
C LYS A 86 12.75 -9.59 -11.26
N GLY A 87 11.55 -10.11 -11.33
CA GLY A 87 11.29 -11.50 -10.97
C GLY A 87 9.87 -11.70 -10.45
N SER A 88 9.67 -12.88 -9.93
CA SER A 88 8.40 -13.28 -9.32
C SER A 88 8.58 -13.42 -7.81
N VAL A 89 7.53 -13.09 -7.07
CA VAL A 89 7.48 -13.20 -5.61
C VAL A 89 6.31 -14.11 -5.23
N CYS A 90 6.38 -14.69 -4.04
CA CYS A 90 5.25 -15.47 -3.51
C CYS A 90 3.98 -14.60 -3.52
N SER A 91 2.88 -15.15 -4.00
CA SER A 91 1.60 -14.48 -4.06
C SER A 91 1.14 -13.96 -2.70
N CYS A 92 1.41 -14.71 -1.63
CA CYS A 92 1.11 -14.27 -0.26
C CYS A 92 1.94 -13.04 0.16
N HIS A 93 3.21 -12.98 -0.23
CA HIS A 93 4.09 -11.84 0.07
C HIS A 93 3.68 -10.60 -0.73
N ALA A 94 3.31 -10.75 -2.01
CA ALA A 94 2.82 -9.64 -2.82
C ALA A 94 1.54 -9.02 -2.23
N GLN A 95 0.60 -9.86 -1.79
CA GLN A 95 -0.63 -9.41 -1.14
C GLN A 95 -0.34 -8.71 0.19
N SER A 96 0.53 -9.30 1.03
CA SER A 96 0.91 -8.72 2.32
C SER A 96 1.65 -7.38 2.16
N ALA A 97 2.52 -7.25 1.16
CA ALA A 97 3.21 -6.02 0.86
C ALA A 97 2.24 -4.92 0.39
N TYR A 98 1.23 -5.27 -0.40
CA TYR A 98 0.22 -4.31 -0.84
C TYR A 98 -0.70 -3.88 0.31
N ASP A 99 -1.12 -4.80 1.17
CA ASP A 99 -1.90 -4.49 2.37
C ASP A 99 -1.09 -3.60 3.34
N PHE A 100 0.20 -3.87 3.50
CA PHE A 100 1.11 -3.05 4.30
C PHE A 100 1.23 -1.62 3.76
N PHE A 101 1.43 -1.47 2.46
CA PHE A 101 1.46 -0.17 1.80
C PHE A 101 0.19 0.63 2.07
N GLU A 102 -0.97 0.01 1.90
CA GLU A 102 -2.26 0.68 2.07
C GLU A 102 -2.53 1.07 3.53
N ASP A 103 -2.24 0.18 4.49
CA ASP A 103 -2.40 0.49 5.91
C ASP A 103 -1.50 1.65 6.35
N CYS A 104 -0.25 1.69 5.86
CA CYS A 104 0.66 2.81 6.12
C CYS A 104 0.15 4.11 5.50
N LEU A 105 -0.35 4.05 4.27
CA LEU A 105 -0.90 5.20 3.58
C LEU A 105 -2.12 5.77 4.30
N GLU A 106 -3.08 4.92 4.69
CA GLU A 106 -4.26 5.35 5.44
C GLU A 106 -3.89 6.01 6.77
N ALA A 107 -2.92 5.45 7.50
CA ALA A 107 -2.46 6.02 8.76
C ALA A 107 -1.71 7.34 8.61
N ALA A 108 -1.01 7.53 7.48
CA ALA A 108 -0.26 8.75 7.20
C ALA A 108 -1.14 9.93 6.79
N LEU A 109 -2.33 9.67 6.22
CA LEU A 109 -3.30 10.70 5.85
C LEU A 109 -3.93 11.34 7.13
N PRO A 110 -4.34 12.61 7.07
CA PRO A 110 -4.43 13.53 5.93
C PRO A 110 -3.18 14.39 5.68
N SER A 111 -2.18 14.40 6.56
CA SER A 111 -1.09 15.38 6.54
C SER A 111 0.09 15.00 5.64
N LEU A 112 0.10 13.79 5.07
CA LEU A 112 1.18 13.29 4.22
C LEU A 112 1.53 14.25 3.08
N SER A 113 2.76 14.75 3.06
CA SER A 113 3.27 15.68 2.04
C SER A 113 4.13 15.00 0.98
N ALA A 114 4.87 13.96 1.36
CA ALA A 114 5.68 13.18 0.42
C ALA A 114 5.69 11.69 0.76
N LEU A 115 5.74 10.85 -0.28
CA LEU A 115 5.84 9.40 -0.16
C LEU A 115 6.77 8.84 -1.23
N MET A 116 7.87 8.24 -0.78
CA MET A 116 8.73 7.42 -1.63
C MET A 116 8.51 5.95 -1.31
N VAL A 117 8.23 5.16 -2.33
CA VAL A 117 8.10 3.71 -2.25
C VAL A 117 9.26 3.06 -2.99
N ARG A 118 9.94 2.13 -2.33
CA ARG A 118 10.97 1.29 -2.96
C ARG A 118 10.58 -0.17 -2.79
N VAL A 119 10.54 -0.88 -3.91
CA VAL A 119 10.29 -2.32 -3.95
C VAL A 119 11.56 -3.00 -4.47
N GLU A 120 12.12 -3.89 -3.68
CA GLU A 120 13.33 -4.64 -4.02
C GLU A 120 12.99 -6.12 -4.22
N CYS A 121 13.47 -6.66 -5.33
CA CYS A 121 13.31 -8.06 -5.69
C CYS A 121 14.70 -8.63 -6.03
N GLY A 122 15.39 -9.19 -5.03
CA GLY A 122 16.76 -9.66 -5.15
C GLY A 122 17.02 -10.90 -4.29
N LYS A 123 17.92 -10.82 -3.33
CA LYS A 123 18.18 -11.89 -2.35
C LYS A 123 17.00 -12.06 -1.37
N ARG A 124 16.33 -10.97 -1.10
CA ARG A 124 15.07 -10.90 -0.33
C ARG A 124 14.07 -10.08 -1.14
N PHE A 125 12.81 -10.24 -0.86
CA PHE A 125 11.75 -9.35 -1.32
C PHE A 125 11.44 -8.35 -0.22
N SER A 126 11.43 -7.05 -0.54
CA SER A 126 11.11 -6.02 0.43
C SER A 126 10.33 -4.86 -0.18
N ILE A 127 9.55 -4.21 0.67
CA ILE A 127 8.90 -2.93 0.40
C ILE A 127 9.32 -1.92 1.47
N ARG A 128 9.80 -0.75 1.04
CA ARG A 128 10.19 0.36 1.91
C ARG A 128 9.36 1.58 1.58
N LEU A 129 8.83 2.20 2.62
CA LEU A 129 8.04 3.42 2.56
C LEU A 129 8.77 4.51 3.33
N MET A 130 9.02 5.66 2.70
CA MET A 130 9.54 6.87 3.34
C MET A 130 8.46 7.95 3.21
N MET A 131 7.99 8.44 4.34
CA MET A 131 6.84 9.34 4.45
C MET A 131 7.22 10.61 5.19
N GLU A 132 6.98 11.76 4.58
CA GLU A 132 7.10 13.08 5.23
C GLU A 132 5.72 13.55 5.69
N ASP A 133 5.69 14.19 6.85
CA ASP A 133 4.47 14.71 7.49
C ASP A 133 3.38 13.65 7.70
N ALA A 134 3.75 12.40 7.95
CA ALA A 134 2.80 11.34 8.23
C ALA A 134 2.01 11.63 9.52
N ALA A 135 0.67 11.53 9.46
CA ALA A 135 -0.20 11.78 10.62
C ALA A 135 -0.05 10.71 11.71
N GLY A 136 0.33 9.49 11.35
CA GLY A 136 0.48 8.38 12.29
C GLY A 136 1.03 7.12 11.65
N LEU A 137 1.11 6.06 12.48
CA LEU A 137 1.52 4.72 12.10
C LEU A 137 0.32 3.76 12.14
N PRO A 138 0.27 2.77 11.24
CA PRO A 138 -0.72 1.71 11.33
C PRO A 138 -0.41 0.76 12.49
N ASN A 139 -1.37 -0.12 12.81
CA ASN A 139 -1.06 -1.29 13.62
C ASN A 139 -0.20 -2.26 12.79
N VAL A 140 1.05 -2.44 13.21
CA VAL A 140 2.07 -3.21 12.49
C VAL A 140 2.21 -4.66 12.96
N ASP A 141 1.55 -5.05 14.06
CA ASP A 141 1.72 -6.36 14.71
C ASP A 141 1.54 -7.53 13.73
N LYS A 142 0.54 -7.45 12.86
CA LYS A 142 0.28 -8.49 11.86
C LYS A 142 1.42 -8.65 10.85
N TYR A 143 2.14 -7.58 10.55
CA TYR A 143 3.25 -7.62 9.59
C TYR A 143 4.53 -8.16 10.20
N MET A 144 4.75 -7.95 11.50
CA MET A 144 5.86 -8.55 12.26
C MET A 144 5.76 -10.09 12.30
N LEU A 145 4.57 -10.65 12.13
CA LEU A 145 4.36 -12.10 12.03
C LEU A 145 4.61 -12.65 10.62
N LEU A 146 4.59 -11.80 9.60
CA LEU A 146 4.70 -12.19 8.19
C LEU A 146 6.12 -12.00 7.64
N GLY A 147 6.90 -11.13 8.25
CA GLY A 147 8.24 -10.78 7.78
C GLY A 147 9.02 -9.96 8.81
N GLU A 148 10.20 -9.54 8.42
CA GLU A 148 11.03 -8.65 9.23
C GLU A 148 10.62 -7.19 8.96
N LEU A 149 10.15 -6.51 10.00
CA LEU A 149 9.74 -5.11 9.94
C LEU A 149 10.74 -4.23 10.67
N THR A 150 11.20 -3.17 10.01
CA THR A 150 11.96 -2.08 10.64
C THR A 150 11.21 -0.76 10.52
N ILE A 151 11.32 0.05 11.56
CA ILE A 151 10.72 1.39 11.64
C ILE A 151 11.81 2.34 12.10
N ASP A 152 12.13 3.31 11.28
CA ASP A 152 13.14 4.34 11.54
C ASP A 152 12.52 5.72 11.36
N ASP A 153 12.94 6.67 12.18
CA ASP A 153 12.68 8.09 11.99
C ASP A 153 14.01 8.75 11.59
N ALA A 154 14.14 9.08 10.33
CA ALA A 154 15.35 9.66 9.78
C ALA A 154 15.05 11.08 9.27
N ASP A 155 15.63 12.08 9.90
CA ASP A 155 15.55 13.51 9.50
C ASP A 155 14.11 14.05 9.32
N GLY A 156 13.18 13.57 10.16
CA GLY A 156 11.76 13.96 10.10
C GLY A 156 10.94 13.18 9.06
N ALA A 157 11.53 12.20 8.40
CA ALA A 157 10.82 11.25 7.54
C ALA A 157 10.64 9.90 8.25
N LEU A 158 9.42 9.44 8.31
CA LEU A 158 9.09 8.12 8.84
C LEU A 158 9.41 7.06 7.79
N CYS A 159 10.28 6.13 8.14
CA CYS A 159 10.73 5.06 7.24
C CYS A 159 10.31 3.70 7.77
N LEU A 160 9.48 2.97 7.02
CA LEU A 160 9.09 1.60 7.33
C LEU A 160 9.58 0.66 6.23
N THR A 161 10.18 -0.46 6.63
CA THR A 161 10.62 -1.50 5.69
C THR A 161 10.07 -2.84 6.14
N LEU A 162 9.33 -3.50 5.27
CA LEU A 162 8.88 -4.88 5.46
C LEU A 162 9.62 -5.78 4.47
N SER A 163 10.35 -6.76 5.00
CA SER A 163 11.14 -7.70 4.23
C SER A 163 10.65 -9.13 4.46
N PHE A 164 10.62 -9.90 3.39
CA PHE A 164 10.21 -11.31 3.41
C PHE A 164 11.38 -12.20 3.02
N ASP A 165 11.44 -13.38 3.60
CA ASP A 165 12.34 -14.41 3.09
C ASP A 165 11.92 -14.78 1.66
N TRP A 166 12.93 -15.02 0.81
CA TRP A 166 12.69 -15.25 -0.61
C TRP A 166 11.87 -16.52 -0.83
N GLY A 167 10.63 -16.37 -1.27
CA GLY A 167 9.72 -17.47 -1.63
C GLY A 167 9.37 -17.49 -3.12
N GLY A 168 10.22 -16.93 -4.01
CA GLY A 168 9.98 -16.84 -5.44
C GLY A 168 11.06 -17.50 -6.30
N GLU A 169 10.77 -17.72 -7.57
CA GLU A 169 11.76 -18.15 -8.56
C GLU A 169 12.60 -16.96 -9.01
N ARG A 170 13.93 -17.13 -9.02
CA ARG A 170 14.83 -16.16 -9.64
C ARG A 170 14.66 -16.25 -11.16
N ALA A 171 14.45 -15.12 -11.80
CA ALA A 171 14.47 -15.03 -13.25
C ALA A 171 15.86 -15.29 -13.81
#